data_2d2bb29c9df624380e3b857097c2cfbb
#
_entry.id   2d2bb29c9df624380e3b857097c2cfbb
#
_cell.length_a   1.000
_cell.length_b   1.000
_cell.length_c   1.000
_cell.angle_alpha   90.00
_cell.angle_beta   90.00
_cell.angle_gamma   90.00
#
_symmetry.space_group_name_H-M   'P 1'
#
loop_
_entity.id
_entity.type
_entity.pdbx_description
1 polymer ?
#
loop_
_entity_poly.entity_id
_entity_poly.type
_entity_poly.pdbx_seq_one_letter_code
_entity_poly.pdbx_strand_id
1 'polypeptide(L)'
;MRGMRSQDILEIQRVIKKEFSTWWIGVNLLGESTVSVFDQLNNDVSGLWADNAYIDEWSKKQSNADSIKSAKEKSGWKGLYFGGVAFKYQRHVDNLALAAQIATQYVDVITTSGEGTGLAPDYEKVASMKASVGNSPIAIASGISPENIATYKDVANCYLVATSLLIPGTENFDYSRVTDLVQNIKG
;
A
#
# COMPACT_ATOMS: atom_id res chain seq x y z
N MET A 1 -4.31 20.15 -9.46
CA MET A 1 -3.11 19.59 -10.12
C MET A 1 -3.53 18.44 -11.03
N ARG A 2 -3.12 18.40 -12.31
CA ARG A 2 -3.23 17.16 -13.10
C ARG A 2 -2.27 16.16 -12.49
N GLY A 3 -2.76 15.00 -12.07
CA GLY A 3 -1.91 13.91 -11.62
C GLY A 3 -0.93 13.50 -12.73
N MET A 4 0.22 12.97 -12.33
CA MET A 4 1.20 12.41 -13.25
C MET A 4 0.57 11.23 -14.01
N ARG A 5 0.83 11.11 -15.31
CA ARG A 5 0.31 9.98 -16.11
C ARG A 5 1.05 8.71 -15.74
N SER A 6 0.37 7.58 -15.83
CA SER A 6 0.98 6.26 -15.51
C SER A 6 2.26 5.98 -16.30
N GLN A 7 2.29 6.38 -17.58
CA GLN A 7 3.49 6.23 -18.41
C GLN A 7 4.68 7.03 -17.89
N ASP A 8 4.46 8.26 -17.38
CA ASP A 8 5.52 9.09 -16.80
C ASP A 8 6.07 8.47 -15.52
N ILE A 9 5.18 7.89 -14.67
CA ILE A 9 5.57 7.17 -13.45
C ILE A 9 6.42 5.94 -13.78
N LEU A 10 6.01 5.15 -14.77
CA LEU A 10 6.74 3.95 -15.19
C LEU A 10 8.08 4.31 -15.86
N GLU A 11 8.18 5.44 -16.55
CA GLU A 11 9.44 5.93 -17.09
C GLU A 11 10.41 6.34 -15.97
N ILE A 12 9.94 7.12 -14.99
CA ILE A 12 10.72 7.47 -13.80
C ILE A 12 11.20 6.20 -13.07
N GLN A 13 10.32 5.23 -12.89
CA GLN A 13 10.67 3.95 -12.27
C GLN A 13 11.81 3.24 -13.02
N ARG A 14 11.78 3.20 -14.36
CA ARG A 14 12.84 2.60 -15.18
C ARG A 14 14.18 3.33 -15.03
N VAL A 15 14.13 4.68 -15.02
CA VAL A 15 15.35 5.49 -14.83
C VAL A 15 15.99 5.20 -13.46
N ILE A 16 15.17 5.22 -12.40
CA ILE A 16 15.63 4.91 -11.04
C ILE A 16 16.19 3.48 -10.96
N LYS A 17 15.48 2.51 -11.55
CA LYS A 17 15.92 1.10 -11.53
C LYS A 17 17.21 0.86 -12.29
N LYS A 18 17.46 1.61 -13.36
CA LYS A 18 18.72 1.56 -14.11
C LYS A 18 19.91 2.07 -13.28
N GLU A 19 19.70 3.12 -12.49
CA GLU A 19 20.72 3.70 -11.63
C GLU A 19 20.91 2.89 -10.34
N PHE A 20 19.80 2.45 -9.73
CA PHE A 20 19.78 1.69 -8.47
C PHE A 20 19.21 0.28 -8.69
N SER A 21 19.96 -0.56 -9.39
CA SER A 21 19.50 -1.88 -9.87
C SER A 21 19.04 -2.83 -8.75
N THR A 22 19.59 -2.68 -7.53
CA THR A 22 19.24 -3.50 -6.36
C THR A 22 18.05 -2.98 -5.58
N TRP A 23 17.56 -1.76 -5.87
CA TRP A 23 16.45 -1.21 -5.13
C TRP A 23 15.13 -1.94 -5.44
N TRP A 24 14.36 -2.14 -4.39
CA TRP A 24 12.97 -2.54 -4.49
C TRP A 24 12.14 -1.30 -4.81
N ILE A 25 11.49 -1.26 -5.96
CA ILE A 25 10.75 -0.08 -6.43
C ILE A 25 9.31 -0.48 -6.73
N GLY A 26 8.37 0.08 -5.99
CA GLY A 26 6.94 -0.04 -6.26
C GLY A 26 6.38 1.20 -6.93
N VAL A 27 5.19 1.06 -7.52
CA VAL A 27 4.45 2.16 -8.16
C VAL A 27 3.01 2.21 -7.65
N ASN A 28 2.41 3.41 -7.72
CA ASN A 28 0.98 3.62 -7.57
C ASN A 28 0.48 4.38 -8.81
N LEU A 29 -0.46 3.79 -9.55
CA LEU A 29 -0.99 4.34 -10.80
C LEU A 29 -2.46 4.76 -10.61
N LEU A 30 -2.66 5.81 -9.83
CA LEU A 30 -3.97 6.29 -9.33
C LEU A 30 -5.01 6.63 -10.40
N GLY A 31 -4.63 6.89 -11.61
CA GLY A 31 -5.57 7.28 -12.67
C GLY A 31 -6.19 6.10 -13.43
N GLU A 32 -5.82 4.87 -13.11
CA GLU A 32 -6.17 3.71 -13.91
C GLU A 32 -6.91 2.62 -13.11
N SER A 33 -7.64 1.78 -13.85
CA SER A 33 -8.23 0.58 -13.26
C SER A 33 -7.12 -0.39 -12.85
N THR A 34 -7.16 -0.90 -11.63
CA THR A 34 -6.19 -1.90 -11.15
C THR A 34 -6.09 -3.12 -12.07
N VAL A 35 -7.18 -3.50 -12.73
CA VAL A 35 -7.19 -4.61 -13.71
C VAL A 35 -6.29 -4.30 -14.91
N SER A 36 -6.35 -3.07 -15.46
CA SER A 36 -5.58 -2.69 -16.66
C SER A 36 -4.11 -2.38 -16.37
N VAL A 37 -3.77 -2.11 -15.11
CA VAL A 37 -2.41 -1.76 -14.71
C VAL A 37 -1.45 -2.94 -14.88
N PHE A 38 -1.89 -4.16 -14.60
CA PHE A 38 -0.99 -5.32 -14.62
C PHE A 38 -0.37 -5.60 -16.00
N ASP A 39 -1.05 -5.27 -17.09
CA ASP A 39 -0.53 -5.42 -18.46
C ASP A 39 0.59 -4.41 -18.78
N GLN A 40 0.74 -3.36 -17.98
CA GLN A 40 1.75 -2.32 -18.16
C GLN A 40 3.01 -2.57 -17.31
N LEU A 41 2.92 -3.48 -16.31
CA LEU A 41 4.03 -3.75 -15.39
C LEU A 41 5.04 -4.70 -16.04
N ASN A 42 6.31 -4.37 -15.87
CA ASN A 42 7.42 -5.26 -16.17
C ASN A 42 8.05 -5.82 -14.89
N ASN A 43 8.97 -6.76 -15.00
CA ASN A 43 9.59 -7.42 -13.86
C ASN A 43 10.53 -6.51 -13.02
N ASP A 44 10.85 -5.31 -13.50
CA ASP A 44 11.64 -4.32 -12.74
C ASP A 44 10.78 -3.54 -11.75
N VAL A 45 9.44 -3.61 -11.90
CA VAL A 45 8.49 -3.10 -10.92
C VAL A 45 8.30 -4.15 -9.84
N SER A 46 8.78 -3.86 -8.64
CA SER A 46 8.77 -4.82 -7.52
C SER A 46 7.45 -4.85 -6.76
N GLY A 47 6.67 -3.79 -6.81
CA GLY A 47 5.35 -3.69 -6.16
C GLY A 47 4.38 -2.78 -6.87
N LEU A 48 3.11 -3.11 -6.79
CA LEU A 48 1.98 -2.27 -7.18
C LEU A 48 1.14 -1.97 -5.95
N TRP A 49 0.89 -0.71 -5.68
CA TRP A 49 -0.08 -0.30 -4.67
C TRP A 49 -1.34 0.26 -5.34
N ALA A 50 -2.50 -0.23 -4.92
CA ALA A 50 -3.80 0.33 -5.27
C ALA A 50 -4.60 0.65 -4.01
N ASP A 51 -5.24 1.82 -3.99
CA ASP A 51 -6.00 2.31 -2.84
C ASP A 51 -7.20 1.44 -2.48
N ASN A 52 -7.71 0.61 -3.42
CA ASN A 52 -8.86 -0.23 -3.21
C ASN A 52 -8.65 -1.64 -3.79
N ALA A 53 -8.74 -2.65 -2.92
CA ALA A 53 -8.75 -4.06 -3.30
C ALA A 53 -10.17 -4.56 -3.62
N TYR A 54 -11.19 -3.71 -3.43
CA TYR A 54 -12.61 -4.03 -3.65
C TYR A 54 -13.12 -5.22 -2.82
N ILE A 55 -12.62 -5.36 -1.61
CA ILE A 55 -13.12 -6.37 -0.67
C ILE A 55 -14.45 -5.93 -0.07
N ASP A 56 -15.40 -6.85 -0.08
CA ASP A 56 -16.72 -6.65 0.51
C ASP A 56 -17.02 -7.79 1.50
N GLU A 57 -16.98 -7.48 2.80
CA GLU A 57 -17.17 -8.45 3.88
C GLU A 57 -18.60 -8.99 3.94
N TRP A 58 -19.57 -8.31 3.30
CA TRP A 58 -20.95 -8.75 3.24
C TRP A 58 -21.25 -9.67 2.04
N SER A 59 -20.38 -9.67 1.04
CA SER A 59 -20.59 -10.44 -0.18
C SER A 59 -19.85 -11.75 -0.16
N LYS A 60 -20.57 -12.84 -0.50
CA LYS A 60 -19.93 -14.13 -0.76
C LYS A 60 -19.12 -14.15 -2.06
N LYS A 61 -19.41 -13.22 -2.98
CA LYS A 61 -18.76 -13.12 -4.30
C LYS A 61 -17.98 -11.83 -4.39
N GLN A 62 -16.68 -11.94 -4.60
CA GLN A 62 -15.74 -10.80 -4.67
C GLN A 62 -15.42 -10.43 -6.13
N SER A 63 -16.45 -10.12 -6.95
CA SER A 63 -16.32 -10.04 -8.43
C SER A 63 -15.20 -9.09 -8.90
N ASN A 64 -15.02 -7.93 -8.25
CA ASN A 64 -13.96 -6.99 -8.62
C ASN A 64 -12.58 -7.51 -8.17
N ALA A 65 -12.47 -8.03 -6.96
CA ALA A 65 -11.22 -8.62 -6.46
C ALA A 65 -10.83 -9.88 -7.28
N ASP A 66 -11.80 -10.71 -7.67
CA ASP A 66 -11.59 -11.84 -8.59
C ASP A 66 -11.02 -11.37 -9.94
N SER A 67 -11.55 -10.27 -10.50
CA SER A 67 -11.07 -9.69 -11.76
C SER A 67 -9.63 -9.18 -11.64
N ILE A 68 -9.30 -8.51 -10.54
CA ILE A 68 -7.95 -8.00 -10.25
C ILE A 68 -6.96 -9.17 -10.12
N LYS A 69 -7.32 -10.19 -9.34
CA LYS A 69 -6.51 -11.40 -9.15
C LYS A 69 -6.24 -12.10 -10.49
N SER A 70 -7.29 -12.29 -11.30
CA SER A 70 -7.17 -12.90 -12.63
C SER A 70 -6.28 -12.09 -13.56
N ALA A 71 -6.35 -10.76 -13.52
CA ALA A 71 -5.49 -9.89 -14.31
C ALA A 71 -4.02 -10.01 -13.88
N LYS A 72 -3.73 -10.01 -12.56
CA LYS A 72 -2.38 -10.25 -12.03
C LYS A 72 -1.83 -11.60 -12.51
N GLU A 73 -2.60 -12.68 -12.38
CA GLU A 73 -2.20 -14.02 -12.80
C GLU A 73 -1.91 -14.09 -14.29
N LYS A 74 -2.78 -13.52 -15.14
CA LYS A 74 -2.64 -13.52 -16.61
C LYS A 74 -1.44 -12.70 -17.07
N SER A 75 -1.13 -11.57 -16.43
CA SER A 75 0.02 -10.73 -16.80
C SER A 75 1.36 -11.43 -16.59
N GLY A 76 1.41 -12.43 -15.71
CA GLY A 76 2.65 -13.13 -15.33
C GLY A 76 3.61 -12.27 -14.48
N TRP A 77 3.23 -11.04 -14.10
CA TRP A 77 4.02 -10.18 -13.22
C TRP A 77 4.21 -10.80 -11.84
N LYS A 78 5.45 -10.71 -11.30
CA LYS A 78 5.87 -11.42 -10.08
C LYS A 78 6.06 -10.52 -8.86
N GLY A 79 5.79 -9.21 -8.98
CA GLY A 79 5.89 -8.30 -7.85
C GLY A 79 4.76 -8.45 -6.84
N LEU A 80 4.82 -7.69 -5.76
CA LEU A 80 3.84 -7.72 -4.67
C LEU A 80 2.69 -6.74 -4.93
N TYR A 81 1.45 -7.21 -4.81
CA TYR A 81 0.26 -6.37 -4.88
C TYR A 81 -0.18 -5.93 -3.48
N PHE A 82 -0.10 -4.64 -3.23
CA PHE A 82 -0.55 -3.94 -2.04
C PHE A 82 -1.97 -3.43 -2.28
N GLY A 83 -2.97 -4.10 -1.73
CA GLY A 83 -4.37 -3.74 -1.95
C GLY A 83 -5.01 -3.07 -0.74
N GLY A 84 -5.65 -1.91 -0.96
CA GLY A 84 -6.32 -1.13 0.08
C GLY A 84 -7.58 -1.81 0.61
N VAL A 85 -7.66 -1.99 1.94
CA VAL A 85 -8.79 -2.57 2.67
C VAL A 85 -9.12 -1.69 3.86
N ALA A 86 -10.37 -1.32 4.02
CA ALA A 86 -10.79 -0.32 5.01
C ALA A 86 -9.92 0.95 4.92
N PHE A 87 -9.68 1.38 3.69
CA PHE A 87 -8.78 2.46 3.34
C PHE A 87 -9.54 3.80 3.29
N LYS A 88 -8.83 4.91 3.51
CA LYS A 88 -9.42 6.25 3.43
C LYS A 88 -10.24 6.44 2.15
N TYR A 89 -11.30 7.19 2.26
CA TYR A 89 -12.23 7.52 1.17
C TYR A 89 -12.97 6.33 0.54
N GLN A 90 -12.86 5.15 1.14
CA GLN A 90 -13.71 4.01 0.81
C GLN A 90 -15.01 4.03 1.63
N ARG A 91 -15.92 3.09 1.31
CA ARG A 91 -17.04 2.82 2.19
C ARG A 91 -16.57 2.41 3.58
N HIS A 92 -17.40 2.63 4.56
CA HIS A 92 -17.16 2.07 5.89
C HIS A 92 -17.14 0.53 5.83
N VAL A 93 -16.22 -0.08 6.57
CA VAL A 93 -16.10 -1.53 6.74
C VAL A 93 -16.51 -1.87 8.18
N ASP A 94 -17.62 -2.59 8.33
CA ASP A 94 -18.17 -2.90 9.65
C ASP A 94 -17.39 -4.03 10.35
N ASN A 95 -16.93 -5.01 9.58
CA ASN A 95 -16.15 -6.13 10.10
C ASN A 95 -14.72 -6.15 9.53
N LEU A 96 -13.85 -5.39 10.17
CA LEU A 96 -12.44 -5.23 9.78
C LEU A 96 -11.68 -6.56 9.72
N ALA A 97 -11.91 -7.44 10.71
CA ALA A 97 -11.28 -8.75 10.80
C ALA A 97 -11.69 -9.64 9.62
N LEU A 98 -12.98 -9.69 9.30
CA LEU A 98 -13.50 -10.47 8.17
C LEU A 98 -13.02 -9.91 6.83
N ALA A 99 -13.05 -8.59 6.65
CA ALA A 99 -12.54 -7.96 5.43
C ALA A 99 -11.05 -8.26 5.22
N ALA A 100 -10.23 -8.15 6.26
CA ALA A 100 -8.81 -8.49 6.19
C ALA A 100 -8.60 -9.97 5.89
N GLN A 101 -9.36 -10.87 6.51
CA GLN A 101 -9.27 -12.30 6.25
C GLN A 101 -9.63 -12.65 4.79
N ILE A 102 -10.67 -12.06 4.24
CA ILE A 102 -11.04 -12.25 2.82
C ILE A 102 -9.90 -11.73 1.93
N ALA A 103 -9.34 -10.57 2.24
CA ALA A 103 -8.30 -9.94 1.45
C ALA A 103 -7.04 -10.81 1.27
N THR A 104 -6.72 -11.70 2.23
CA THR A 104 -5.56 -12.62 2.13
C THR A 104 -5.58 -13.49 0.87
N GLN A 105 -6.74 -13.69 0.25
CA GLN A 105 -6.90 -14.49 -0.97
C GLN A 105 -6.67 -13.68 -2.25
N TYR A 106 -6.59 -12.35 -2.16
CA TYR A 106 -6.62 -11.44 -3.29
C TYR A 106 -5.41 -10.51 -3.40
N VAL A 107 -4.75 -10.23 -2.28
CA VAL A 107 -3.60 -9.32 -2.22
C VAL A 107 -2.41 -10.00 -1.56
N ASP A 108 -1.20 -9.59 -1.94
CA ASP A 108 0.02 -10.08 -1.28
C ASP A 108 0.26 -9.33 0.04
N VAL A 109 -0.12 -8.05 0.10
CA VAL A 109 0.01 -7.20 1.28
C VAL A 109 -1.30 -6.43 1.49
N ILE A 110 -1.94 -6.65 2.63
CA ILE A 110 -3.16 -5.92 3.01
C ILE A 110 -2.75 -4.50 3.42
N THR A 111 -3.23 -3.49 2.72
CA THR A 111 -2.88 -2.10 3.00
C THR A 111 -4.05 -1.36 3.63
N THR A 112 -3.86 -0.72 4.78
CA THR A 112 -4.89 0.10 5.43
C THR A 112 -4.38 1.50 5.75
N SER A 113 -5.27 2.40 6.14
CA SER A 113 -4.95 3.79 6.49
C SER A 113 -5.85 4.31 7.60
N GLY A 114 -5.56 5.50 8.12
CA GLY A 114 -6.52 6.30 8.86
C GLY A 114 -7.63 6.84 7.95
N GLU A 115 -8.47 7.70 8.47
CA GLU A 115 -9.65 8.24 7.78
C GLU A 115 -9.29 9.23 6.67
N GLY A 116 -8.09 9.81 6.70
CA GLY A 116 -7.65 10.82 5.75
C GLY A 116 -6.15 10.81 5.47
N THR A 117 -5.75 11.62 4.49
CA THR A 117 -4.33 11.78 4.16
C THR A 117 -3.59 12.45 5.34
N GLY A 118 -2.47 11.86 5.77
CA GLY A 118 -1.69 12.33 6.91
C GLY A 118 -2.23 11.91 8.27
N LEU A 119 -3.35 11.21 8.34
CA LEU A 119 -3.90 10.66 9.58
C LEU A 119 -3.54 9.20 9.71
N ALA A 120 -2.92 8.83 10.85
CA ALA A 120 -2.64 7.44 11.16
C ALA A 120 -3.93 6.68 11.50
N PRO A 121 -4.03 5.38 11.20
CA PRO A 121 -5.15 4.57 11.66
C PRO A 121 -5.12 4.40 13.17
N ASP A 122 -6.26 4.17 13.78
CA ASP A 122 -6.32 3.74 15.17
C ASP A 122 -5.58 2.40 15.32
N TYR A 123 -4.82 2.25 16.41
CA TYR A 123 -4.07 1.02 16.70
C TYR A 123 -5.00 -0.21 16.71
N GLU A 124 -6.14 -0.11 17.39
CA GLU A 124 -7.11 -1.21 17.51
C GLU A 124 -7.66 -1.67 16.14
N LYS A 125 -7.81 -0.76 15.19
CA LYS A 125 -8.16 -1.10 13.80
C LYS A 125 -7.12 -2.04 13.20
N VAL A 126 -5.85 -1.66 13.26
CA VAL A 126 -4.76 -2.44 12.66
C VAL A 126 -4.56 -3.76 13.42
N ALA A 127 -4.62 -3.72 14.74
CA ALA A 127 -4.49 -4.90 15.60
C ALA A 127 -5.59 -5.94 15.33
N SER A 128 -6.85 -5.49 15.18
CA SER A 128 -7.98 -6.36 14.82
C SER A 128 -7.77 -7.03 13.46
N MET A 129 -7.32 -6.27 12.46
CA MET A 129 -6.99 -6.83 11.13
C MET A 129 -5.84 -7.84 11.25
N LYS A 130 -4.74 -7.49 11.96
CA LYS A 130 -3.56 -8.34 12.11
C LYS A 130 -3.87 -9.66 12.80
N ALA A 131 -4.67 -9.64 13.86
CA ALA A 131 -5.08 -10.84 14.59
C ALA A 131 -5.85 -11.84 13.71
N SER A 132 -6.55 -11.37 12.67
CA SER A 132 -7.40 -12.20 11.80
C SER A 132 -6.66 -12.83 10.61
N VAL A 133 -5.45 -12.35 10.26
CA VAL A 133 -4.78 -12.71 9.00
C VAL A 133 -3.55 -13.62 9.17
N GLY A 134 -3.24 -14.01 10.39
CA GLY A 134 -2.08 -14.87 10.68
C GLY A 134 -0.76 -14.28 10.20
N ASN A 135 -0.07 -14.99 9.31
CA ASN A 135 1.23 -14.57 8.78
C ASN A 135 1.13 -13.57 7.61
N SER A 136 -0.06 -13.28 7.11
CA SER A 136 -0.20 -12.32 6.01
C SER A 136 0.28 -10.93 6.44
N PRO A 137 1.06 -10.24 5.59
CA PRO A 137 1.60 -8.93 5.94
C PRO A 137 0.52 -7.85 5.87
N ILE A 138 0.62 -6.90 6.81
CA ILE A 138 -0.17 -5.66 6.81
C ILE A 138 0.76 -4.48 6.56
N ALA A 139 0.34 -3.59 5.68
CA ALA A 139 0.94 -2.28 5.44
C ALA A 139 0.05 -1.16 5.96
N ILE A 140 0.65 -0.13 6.53
CA ILE A 140 -0.03 1.12 6.86
C ILE A 140 0.41 2.19 5.87
N ALA A 141 -0.57 2.81 5.20
CA ALA A 141 -0.36 3.95 4.30
C ALA A 141 -1.08 5.18 4.83
N SER A 142 -0.37 6.23 5.10
CA SER A 142 -0.79 7.50 5.70
C SER A 142 -0.53 7.60 7.21
N GLY A 143 -0.14 8.79 7.63
CA GLY A 143 -0.05 9.23 9.00
C GLY A 143 1.06 8.63 9.84
N ILE A 144 1.89 7.77 9.28
CA ILE A 144 3.06 7.25 9.98
C ILE A 144 4.19 8.29 9.93
N SER A 145 4.88 8.42 11.05
CA SER A 145 5.98 9.36 11.27
C SER A 145 7.05 8.74 12.18
N PRO A 146 8.25 9.34 12.29
CA PRO A 146 9.25 8.90 13.25
C PRO A 146 8.71 8.82 14.68
N GLU A 147 7.79 9.72 15.04
CA GLU A 147 7.27 9.83 16.41
C GLU A 147 6.26 8.74 16.78
N ASN A 148 5.53 8.18 15.80
CA ASN A 148 4.45 7.22 16.09
C ASN A 148 4.70 5.79 15.58
N ILE A 149 5.71 5.56 14.75
CA ILE A 149 5.93 4.24 14.13
C ILE A 149 6.12 3.12 15.14
N ALA A 150 6.72 3.42 16.30
CA ALA A 150 6.93 2.45 17.36
C ALA A 150 5.62 1.81 17.85
N THR A 151 4.51 2.54 17.80
CA THR A 151 3.18 2.06 18.20
C THR A 151 2.68 0.92 17.32
N TYR A 152 3.14 0.82 16.06
CA TYR A 152 2.59 -0.13 15.10
C TYR A 152 3.50 -1.31 14.77
N LYS A 153 4.67 -1.43 15.41
CA LYS A 153 5.68 -2.45 15.06
C LYS A 153 5.19 -3.88 15.22
N ASP A 154 4.33 -4.13 16.15
CA ASP A 154 3.77 -5.45 16.47
C ASP A 154 2.57 -5.83 15.58
N VAL A 155 1.92 -4.83 14.96
CA VAL A 155 0.69 -5.03 14.17
C VAL A 155 0.85 -4.76 12.68
N ALA A 156 1.98 -4.19 12.24
CA ALA A 156 2.24 -3.91 10.82
C ALA A 156 3.64 -4.37 10.41
N ASN A 157 3.76 -4.79 9.15
CA ASN A 157 4.99 -5.30 8.56
C ASN A 157 5.63 -4.31 7.59
N CYS A 158 4.85 -3.34 7.10
CA CYS A 158 5.28 -2.39 6.08
C CYS A 158 4.62 -1.02 6.27
N TYR A 159 5.33 0.03 5.88
CA TYR A 159 4.86 1.42 6.03
C TYR A 159 5.10 2.19 4.74
N LEU A 160 4.03 2.80 4.18
CA LEU A 160 4.11 3.69 3.03
C LEU A 160 4.04 5.11 3.55
N VAL A 161 5.19 5.76 3.67
CA VAL A 161 5.36 7.05 4.35
C VAL A 161 5.85 8.10 3.37
N ALA A 162 5.24 9.28 3.38
CA ALA A 162 5.67 10.42 2.59
C ALA A 162 5.57 11.74 3.37
N THR A 163 4.36 12.23 3.62
CA THR A 163 4.10 13.60 4.12
C THR A 163 4.85 13.96 5.39
N SER A 164 4.96 13.04 6.34
CA SER A 164 5.66 13.25 7.61
C SER A 164 7.18 13.36 7.47
N LEU A 165 7.72 12.99 6.32
CA LEU A 165 9.16 13.03 6.02
C LEU A 165 9.55 14.24 5.17
N LEU A 166 8.59 15.11 4.82
CA LEU A 166 8.86 16.31 4.02
C LEU A 166 9.23 17.48 4.92
N ILE A 167 10.07 18.35 4.39
CA ILE A 167 10.31 19.67 4.98
C ILE A 167 9.00 20.47 4.87
N PRO A 168 8.46 21.02 5.98
CA PRO A 168 7.18 21.71 5.97
C PRO A 168 7.07 22.77 4.86
N GLY A 169 5.97 22.71 4.10
CA GLY A 169 5.71 23.66 3.00
C GLY A 169 6.48 23.38 1.70
N THR A 170 7.19 22.27 1.60
CA THR A 170 7.95 21.86 0.39
C THR A 170 7.61 20.43 -0.04
N GLU A 171 8.11 20.03 -1.21
CA GLU A 171 8.07 18.63 -1.70
C GLU A 171 9.41 17.90 -1.48
N ASN A 172 10.35 18.49 -0.73
CA ASN A 172 11.65 17.91 -0.45
C ASN A 172 11.62 17.07 0.83
N PHE A 173 12.29 15.92 0.80
CA PHE A 173 12.47 15.09 1.99
C PHE A 173 13.43 15.74 2.98
N ASP A 174 13.07 15.68 4.26
CA ASP A 174 13.97 15.97 5.36
C ASP A 174 14.81 14.73 5.67
N TYR A 175 16.11 14.82 5.42
CA TYR A 175 17.02 13.70 5.59
C TYR A 175 17.10 13.19 7.04
N SER A 176 17.00 14.11 8.04
CA SER A 176 17.01 13.72 9.45
C SER A 176 15.77 12.88 9.79
N ARG A 177 14.58 13.31 9.34
CA ARG A 177 13.34 12.58 9.57
C ARG A 177 13.32 11.20 8.88
N VAL A 178 13.90 11.09 7.67
CA VAL A 178 14.07 9.80 7.01
C VAL A 178 14.99 8.89 7.83
N THR A 179 16.10 9.42 8.33
CA THR A 179 17.05 8.67 9.16
C THR A 179 16.41 8.20 10.45
N ASP A 180 15.70 9.10 11.16
CA ASP A 180 15.00 8.77 12.41
C ASP A 180 13.94 7.70 12.21
N LEU A 181 13.15 7.79 11.12
CA LEU A 181 12.16 6.75 10.79
C LEU A 181 12.82 5.39 10.59
N VAL A 182 13.90 5.32 9.81
CA VAL A 182 14.62 4.08 9.53
C VAL A 182 15.25 3.49 10.79
N GLN A 183 15.81 4.32 11.67
CA GLN A 183 16.35 3.88 12.96
C GLN A 183 15.24 3.33 13.84
N ASN A 184 14.11 4.03 13.93
CA ASN A 184 12.98 3.61 14.74
C ASN A 184 12.34 2.30 14.23
N ILE A 185 12.43 1.98 12.95
CA ILE A 185 11.98 0.68 12.41
C ILE A 185 12.92 -0.45 12.82
N LYS A 186 14.25 -0.20 12.80
CA LYS A 186 15.28 -1.24 13.01
C LYS A 186 15.53 -1.57 14.49
N GLY A 187 15.32 -0.62 15.38
CA GLY A 187 15.45 -0.79 16.84
C GLY A 187 14.21 -1.34 17.46
#